data_493d7473c3c932058f773509be1caa9e
#
_entry.id   493d7473c3c932058f773509be1caa9e
#
_cell.length_a   1.000
_cell.length_b   1.000
_cell.length_c   1.000
_cell.angle_alpha   90.00
_cell.angle_beta   90.00
_cell.angle_gamma   90.00
#
_symmetry.space_group_name_H-M   'P 1'
#
loop_
_entity.id
_entity.type
_entity.pdbx_description
1 polymer ?
#
loop_
_entity_poly.entity_id
_entity_poly.type
_entity_poly.pdbx_seq_one_letter_code
_entity_poly.pdbx_strand_id
1 'polypeptide(L)'
;MTAQPSARPSYIYQGGSVMMHSPLQLKQSEMYGYFVRGDLAKLQATVNTTLNQVAGSRLTLKALSPYVMLTFTRVNHADSANPVDQAKGWITEVDIVTWIMVGQMDDKGKLAHIYWYPCHIFVDDAMALINGRELFGYPKYLCEYEIPAAGSEPLRCAVAAKGFQHFSPETKLAL
;
A
#
# COMPACT_ATOMS: atom_id res chain seq x y z
N MET A 1 8.52 40.66 5.10
CA MET A 1 7.28 40.04 5.59
C MET A 1 7.32 38.55 5.23
N THR A 2 7.75 37.72 6.15
CA THR A 2 7.71 36.26 5.99
C THR A 2 6.29 35.83 6.23
N ALA A 3 5.61 35.33 5.20
CA ALA A 3 4.29 34.74 5.35
C ALA A 3 4.39 33.55 6.33
N GLN A 4 3.71 33.65 7.46
CA GLN A 4 3.55 32.49 8.34
C GLN A 4 2.87 31.37 7.53
N PRO A 5 3.36 30.13 7.62
CA PRO A 5 2.68 29.01 6.98
C PRO A 5 1.26 28.97 7.56
N SER A 6 0.25 29.04 6.70
CA SER A 6 -1.14 28.88 7.11
C SER A 6 -1.27 27.56 7.88
N ALA A 7 -1.70 27.65 9.14
CA ALA A 7 -1.97 26.46 9.93
C ALA A 7 -2.97 25.60 9.15
N ARG A 8 -2.56 24.40 8.76
CA ARG A 8 -3.47 23.43 8.15
C ARG A 8 -4.57 23.13 9.18
N PRO A 9 -5.84 23.06 8.76
CA PRO A 9 -6.89 22.66 9.68
C PRO A 9 -6.55 21.29 10.27
N SER A 10 -6.76 21.12 11.57
CA SER A 10 -6.57 19.84 12.22
C SER A 10 -7.47 18.78 11.61
N TYR A 11 -6.93 17.61 11.33
CA TYR A 11 -7.76 16.48 10.95
C TYR A 11 -8.67 16.09 12.11
N ILE A 12 -9.96 16.03 11.84
CA ILE A 12 -10.93 15.60 12.86
C ILE A 12 -10.95 14.08 12.87
N TYR A 13 -10.35 13.48 13.87
CA TYR A 13 -10.42 12.04 14.08
C TYR A 13 -11.83 11.65 14.54
N GLN A 14 -12.55 10.97 13.67
CA GLN A 14 -13.92 10.53 13.97
C GLN A 14 -13.97 9.37 14.97
N GLY A 15 -12.84 8.68 15.14
CA GLY A 15 -12.75 7.52 16.01
C GLY A 15 -13.52 6.32 15.47
N GLY A 16 -13.89 5.45 16.37
CA GLY A 16 -14.73 4.30 16.08
C GLY A 16 -14.04 2.96 16.32
N SER A 17 -14.86 1.92 16.35
CA SER A 17 -14.40 0.55 16.64
C SER A 17 -13.57 -0.06 15.53
N VAL A 18 -13.62 0.49 14.30
CA VAL A 18 -12.88 -0.03 13.15
C VAL A 18 -11.43 0.44 13.08
N MET A 19 -11.07 1.50 13.84
CA MET A 19 -9.73 2.08 13.79
C MET A 19 -8.80 1.35 14.76
N MET A 20 -7.64 0.91 14.26
CA MET A 20 -6.59 0.24 15.02
C MET A 20 -5.29 1.04 14.92
N HIS A 21 -4.82 1.57 16.04
CA HIS A 21 -3.59 2.35 16.09
C HIS A 21 -2.33 1.47 16.02
N SER A 22 -1.26 2.07 15.53
CA SER A 22 0.06 1.43 15.56
C SER A 22 0.56 1.20 16.99
N PRO A 23 1.43 0.21 17.18
CA PRO A 23 1.93 -0.73 16.16
C PRO A 23 0.94 -1.86 15.88
N LEU A 24 0.81 -2.24 14.63
CA LEU A 24 0.07 -3.44 14.24
C LEU A 24 0.96 -4.68 14.35
N GLN A 25 0.35 -5.79 14.70
CA GLN A 25 0.98 -7.11 14.74
C GLN A 25 0.30 -8.00 13.71
N LEU A 26 1.07 -8.48 12.75
CA LEU A 26 0.62 -9.41 11.72
C LEU A 26 1.18 -10.79 12.06
N LYS A 27 0.31 -11.72 12.41
CA LYS A 27 0.67 -13.04 12.89
C LYS A 27 0.08 -14.12 11.98
N GLN A 28 0.70 -15.31 11.99
CA GLN A 28 0.25 -16.47 11.21
C GLN A 28 0.06 -16.11 9.72
N SER A 29 1.06 -15.44 9.15
CA SER A 29 1.03 -14.95 7.79
C SER A 29 1.71 -15.90 6.82
N GLU A 30 1.11 -16.09 5.65
CA GLU A 30 1.68 -16.80 4.51
C GLU A 30 1.88 -15.82 3.36
N MET A 31 3.06 -15.84 2.75
CA MET A 31 3.38 -14.92 1.66
C MET A 31 3.98 -15.66 0.45
N TYR A 32 3.46 -15.35 -0.72
CA TYR A 32 4.04 -15.71 -2.01
C TYR A 32 4.55 -14.45 -2.68
N GLY A 33 5.81 -14.45 -3.11
CA GLY A 33 6.44 -13.30 -3.76
C GLY A 33 6.99 -13.64 -5.13
N TYR A 34 6.73 -12.77 -6.11
CA TYR A 34 7.16 -12.92 -7.48
C TYR A 34 7.86 -11.67 -7.97
N PHE A 35 8.98 -11.82 -8.68
CA PHE A 35 9.57 -10.71 -9.41
C PHE A 35 9.06 -10.72 -10.85
N VAL A 36 8.35 -9.66 -11.22
CA VAL A 36 7.75 -9.50 -12.53
C VAL A 36 8.45 -8.37 -13.27
N ARG A 37 8.81 -8.60 -14.53
CA ARG A 37 9.46 -7.58 -15.35
C ARG A 37 8.42 -6.53 -15.77
N GLY A 38 8.71 -5.26 -15.44
CA GLY A 38 7.99 -4.08 -15.89
C GLY A 38 8.82 -3.23 -16.85
N ASP A 39 8.37 -2.02 -17.05
CA ASP A 39 9.02 -0.98 -17.84
C ASP A 39 9.62 0.07 -16.89
N LEU A 40 10.95 0.21 -16.87
CA LEU A 40 11.64 1.11 -15.95
C LEU A 40 11.20 2.58 -16.13
N ALA A 41 10.91 3.01 -17.37
CA ALA A 41 10.48 4.38 -17.62
C ALA A 41 9.07 4.64 -17.04
N LYS A 42 8.16 3.67 -17.17
CA LYS A 42 6.82 3.74 -16.55
C LYS A 42 6.90 3.69 -15.02
N LEU A 43 7.76 2.85 -14.47
CA LEU A 43 8.00 2.79 -13.02
C LEU A 43 8.55 4.12 -12.50
N GLN A 44 9.52 4.72 -13.23
CA GLN A 44 10.04 6.05 -12.88
C GLN A 44 8.94 7.12 -12.99
N ALA A 45 8.09 7.07 -14.01
CA ALA A 45 6.95 7.99 -14.13
C ALA A 45 6.00 7.89 -12.93
N THR A 46 5.71 6.67 -12.46
CA THR A 46 4.94 6.45 -11.22
C THR A 46 5.64 7.07 -10.02
N VAL A 47 6.93 6.81 -9.82
CA VAL A 47 7.71 7.41 -8.72
C VAL A 47 7.69 8.94 -8.80
N ASN A 48 7.77 9.51 -10.00
CA ASN A 48 7.73 10.96 -10.18
C ASN A 48 6.39 11.56 -9.77
N THR A 49 5.28 10.95 -10.19
CA THR A 49 3.93 11.48 -9.92
C THR A 49 3.48 11.26 -8.49
N THR A 50 3.83 10.13 -7.89
CA THR A 50 3.34 9.76 -6.55
C THR A 50 4.27 10.17 -5.40
N LEU A 51 5.57 10.25 -5.65
CA LEU A 51 6.56 10.54 -4.61
C LEU A 51 7.31 11.85 -4.86
N ASN A 52 8.01 11.99 -5.99
CA ASN A 52 8.84 13.18 -6.24
C ASN A 52 8.02 14.48 -6.32
N GLN A 53 6.86 14.44 -6.96
CA GLN A 53 5.96 15.60 -7.03
C GLN A 53 5.50 16.05 -5.65
N VAL A 54 5.23 15.13 -4.74
CA VAL A 54 4.82 15.42 -3.36
C VAL A 54 6.00 15.87 -2.50
N ALA A 55 7.16 15.24 -2.67
CA ALA A 55 8.39 15.59 -1.95
C ALA A 55 8.95 16.96 -2.37
N GLY A 56 8.69 17.38 -3.60
CA GLY A 56 9.27 18.61 -4.17
C GLY A 56 10.79 18.53 -4.22
N SER A 57 11.48 19.60 -3.82
CA SER A 57 12.96 19.65 -3.80
C SER A 57 13.60 18.95 -2.59
N ARG A 58 12.81 18.41 -1.67
CA ARG A 58 13.33 17.80 -0.43
C ARG A 58 13.99 16.45 -0.64
N LEU A 59 13.50 15.68 -1.60
CA LEU A 59 13.98 14.33 -1.90
C LEU A 59 14.03 14.12 -3.42
N THR A 60 15.02 13.35 -3.87
CA THR A 60 15.09 12.84 -5.24
C THR A 60 15.06 11.32 -5.20
N LEU A 61 14.01 10.75 -5.77
CA LEU A 61 13.75 9.32 -5.75
C LEU A 61 13.80 8.74 -7.17
N LYS A 62 14.46 7.59 -7.32
CA LYS A 62 14.59 6.89 -8.60
C LYS A 62 14.15 5.44 -8.49
N ALA A 63 13.43 4.95 -9.50
CA ALA A 63 13.22 3.52 -9.65
C ALA A 63 14.54 2.84 -9.99
N LEU A 64 14.95 1.85 -9.20
CA LEU A 64 16.27 1.21 -9.32
C LEU A 64 16.29 -0.03 -10.21
N SER A 65 15.13 -0.58 -10.52
CA SER A 65 15.02 -1.86 -11.24
C SER A 65 13.81 -1.85 -12.19
N PRO A 66 13.91 -2.52 -13.35
CA PRO A 66 12.76 -2.80 -14.18
C PRO A 66 11.84 -3.89 -13.60
N TYR A 67 12.27 -4.55 -12.52
CA TYR A 67 11.45 -5.56 -11.86
C TYR A 67 10.66 -4.95 -10.71
N VAL A 68 9.40 -5.34 -10.60
CA VAL A 68 8.55 -5.12 -9.44
C VAL A 68 8.42 -6.41 -8.65
N MET A 69 8.31 -6.32 -7.34
CA MET A 69 7.93 -7.45 -6.52
C MET A 69 6.41 -7.41 -6.34
N LEU A 70 5.75 -8.49 -6.74
CA LEU A 70 4.33 -8.72 -6.52
C LEU A 70 4.19 -9.74 -5.39
N THR A 71 3.55 -9.35 -4.30
CA THR A 71 3.33 -10.22 -3.14
C THR A 71 1.85 -10.51 -2.95
N PHE A 72 1.54 -11.75 -2.61
CA PHE A 72 0.24 -12.23 -2.17
C PHE A 72 0.39 -12.71 -0.74
N THR A 73 -0.18 -12.00 0.20
CA THR A 73 -0.04 -12.27 1.64
C THR A 73 -1.41 -12.54 2.24
N ARG A 74 -1.55 -13.69 2.90
CA ARG A 74 -2.68 -13.98 3.78
C ARG A 74 -2.24 -13.76 5.22
N VAL A 75 -2.95 -12.92 5.95
CA VAL A 75 -2.73 -12.66 7.37
C VAL A 75 -3.90 -13.22 8.15
N ASN A 76 -3.66 -14.28 8.91
CA ASN A 76 -4.71 -14.96 9.68
C ASN A 76 -5.01 -14.28 11.02
N HIS A 77 -4.16 -13.34 11.44
CA HIS A 77 -4.37 -12.60 12.68
C HIS A 77 -3.65 -11.24 12.59
N ALA A 78 -4.42 -10.18 12.48
CA ALA A 78 -3.95 -8.80 12.53
C ALA A 78 -4.60 -8.08 13.71
N ASP A 79 -3.81 -7.63 14.66
CA ASP A 79 -4.25 -6.89 15.85
C ASP A 79 -3.37 -5.66 16.11
N SER A 80 -3.81 -4.81 17.00
CA SER A 80 -3.01 -3.69 17.51
C SER A 80 -2.31 -4.07 18.80
N ALA A 81 -1.03 -3.73 18.93
CA ALA A 81 -0.32 -3.80 20.19
C ALA A 81 -0.66 -2.63 21.14
N ASN A 82 -1.43 -1.64 20.69
CA ASN A 82 -1.91 -0.55 21.53
C ASN A 82 -2.92 -1.09 22.55
N PRO A 83 -2.71 -0.88 23.88
CA PRO A 83 -3.59 -1.42 24.91
C PRO A 83 -5.06 -1.00 24.76
N VAL A 84 -5.32 0.20 24.24
CA VAL A 84 -6.69 0.71 24.01
C VAL A 84 -7.41 -0.09 22.93
N ASP A 85 -6.67 -0.61 21.96
CA ASP A 85 -7.23 -1.32 20.82
C ASP A 85 -7.20 -2.85 20.98
N GLN A 86 -6.41 -3.36 21.92
CA GLN A 86 -6.33 -4.82 22.16
C GLN A 86 -7.69 -5.46 22.49
N ALA A 87 -8.57 -4.72 23.19
CA ALA A 87 -9.91 -5.18 23.52
C ALA A 87 -10.85 -5.26 22.30
N LYS A 88 -10.48 -4.64 21.16
CA LYS A 88 -11.26 -4.70 19.92
C LYS A 88 -11.16 -6.04 19.21
N GLY A 89 -10.17 -6.86 19.58
CA GLY A 89 -9.91 -8.16 18.97
C GLY A 89 -8.94 -8.07 17.79
N TRP A 90 -9.18 -8.85 16.78
CA TRP A 90 -8.32 -9.01 15.61
C TRP A 90 -9.15 -9.22 14.34
N ILE A 91 -8.54 -8.99 13.20
CA ILE A 91 -9.10 -9.27 11.88
C ILE A 91 -8.20 -10.24 11.12
N THR A 92 -8.75 -10.85 10.08
CA THR A 92 -7.98 -11.46 9.00
C THR A 92 -7.92 -10.50 7.83
N GLU A 93 -6.84 -10.49 7.09
CA GLU A 93 -6.76 -9.71 5.86
C GLU A 93 -5.90 -10.41 4.80
N VAL A 94 -6.16 -10.08 3.56
CA VAL A 94 -5.25 -10.37 2.46
C VAL A 94 -4.68 -9.06 1.97
N ASP A 95 -3.34 -9.00 1.86
CA ASP A 95 -2.63 -7.91 1.21
C ASP A 95 -1.96 -8.43 -0.08
N ILE A 96 -2.39 -7.90 -1.22
CA ILE A 96 -1.73 -8.14 -2.50
C ILE A 96 -1.07 -6.83 -2.92
N VAL A 97 0.25 -6.83 -2.99
CA VAL A 97 1.01 -5.58 -3.10
C VAL A 97 1.98 -5.62 -4.27
N THR A 98 1.99 -4.55 -5.05
CA THR A 98 3.03 -4.30 -6.05
C THR A 98 4.04 -3.32 -5.48
N TRP A 99 5.30 -3.76 -5.39
CA TRP A 99 6.40 -2.99 -4.81
C TRP A 99 7.38 -2.53 -5.88
N ILE A 100 7.72 -1.25 -5.87
CA ILE A 100 8.81 -0.70 -6.68
C ILE A 100 10.02 -0.51 -5.78
N MET A 101 11.18 -1.00 -6.22
CA MET A 101 12.46 -0.70 -5.55
C MET A 101 12.88 0.73 -5.90
N VAL A 102 12.94 1.60 -4.89
CA VAL A 102 13.19 3.03 -5.04
C VAL A 102 14.45 3.42 -4.29
N GLY A 103 15.34 4.14 -4.95
CA GLY A 103 16.53 4.72 -4.34
C GLY A 103 16.37 6.20 -4.06
N GLN A 104 16.70 6.62 -2.86
CA GLN A 104 16.90 8.03 -2.54
C GLN A 104 18.30 8.43 -2.94
N MET A 105 18.40 9.49 -3.73
CA MET A 105 19.68 10.06 -4.16
C MET A 105 20.08 11.21 -3.24
N ASP A 106 21.35 11.31 -2.92
CA ASP A 106 21.93 12.47 -2.24
C ASP A 106 22.12 13.65 -3.21
N ASP A 107 22.59 14.79 -2.70
CA ASP A 107 22.83 16.03 -3.46
C ASP A 107 23.90 15.85 -4.55
N LYS A 108 24.71 14.79 -4.46
CA LYS A 108 25.76 14.43 -5.45
C LYS A 108 25.27 13.39 -6.46
N GLY A 109 23.98 13.01 -6.37
CA GLY A 109 23.39 12.01 -7.24
C GLY A 109 23.81 10.57 -6.92
N LYS A 110 24.39 10.29 -5.74
CA LYS A 110 24.71 8.96 -5.26
C LYS A 110 23.51 8.36 -4.52
N LEU A 111 23.40 7.04 -4.57
CA LEU A 111 22.40 6.29 -3.83
C LEU A 111 22.69 6.35 -2.32
N ALA A 112 21.78 6.96 -1.56
CA ALA A 112 21.89 7.10 -0.10
C ALA A 112 21.08 6.02 0.63
N HIS A 113 19.84 5.77 0.19
CA HIS A 113 18.96 4.79 0.81
C HIS A 113 18.15 4.02 -0.24
N ILE A 114 17.71 2.81 0.11
CA ILE A 114 16.83 1.98 -0.71
C ILE A 114 15.55 1.72 0.06
N TYR A 115 14.42 1.86 -0.63
CA TYR A 115 13.08 1.60 -0.10
C TYR A 115 12.30 0.68 -1.03
N TRP A 116 11.35 -0.06 -0.46
CA TRP A 116 10.29 -0.70 -1.19
C TRP A 116 9.04 0.19 -1.11
N TYR A 117 8.61 0.70 -2.25
CA TYR A 117 7.43 1.56 -2.35
C TYR A 117 6.23 0.73 -2.78
N PRO A 118 5.19 0.60 -1.92
CA PRO A 118 3.96 -0.10 -2.28
C PRO A 118 3.10 0.80 -3.16
N CYS A 119 3.20 0.65 -4.48
CA CYS A 119 2.48 1.51 -5.42
C CYS A 119 1.01 1.13 -5.61
N HIS A 120 0.65 -0.14 -5.38
CA HIS A 120 -0.73 -0.63 -5.34
C HIS A 120 -0.85 -1.65 -4.23
N ILE A 121 -1.92 -1.56 -3.44
CA ILE A 121 -2.26 -2.51 -2.39
C ILE A 121 -3.71 -2.91 -2.57
N PHE A 122 -3.97 -4.19 -2.77
CA PHE A 122 -5.31 -4.74 -2.87
C PHE A 122 -5.61 -5.58 -1.64
N VAL A 123 -6.79 -5.38 -1.05
CA VAL A 123 -7.24 -6.05 0.16
C VAL A 123 -8.65 -6.61 -0.03
N ASP A 124 -9.00 -7.61 0.73
CA ASP A 124 -10.31 -8.25 0.71
C ASP A 124 -11.27 -7.72 1.77
N ASP A 125 -10.73 -7.04 2.78
CA ASP A 125 -11.48 -6.58 3.95
C ASP A 125 -11.62 -5.06 4.01
N ALA A 126 -12.83 -4.59 4.33
CA ALA A 126 -13.13 -3.16 4.41
C ALA A 126 -12.44 -2.47 5.59
N MET A 127 -12.21 -3.18 6.72
CA MET A 127 -11.52 -2.61 7.87
C MET A 127 -10.02 -2.45 7.58
N ALA A 128 -9.41 -3.43 6.87
CA ALA A 128 -8.05 -3.32 6.37
C ALA A 128 -7.90 -2.15 5.39
N LEU A 129 -8.89 -1.94 4.50
CA LEU A 129 -8.93 -0.79 3.59
C LEU A 129 -8.98 0.53 4.35
N ILE A 130 -9.94 0.68 5.28
CA ILE A 130 -10.16 1.93 6.03
C ILE A 130 -8.92 2.26 6.87
N ASN A 131 -8.44 1.32 7.67
CA ASN A 131 -7.25 1.52 8.50
C ASN A 131 -6.03 1.88 7.66
N GLY A 132 -5.81 1.18 6.53
CA GLY A 132 -4.69 1.44 5.65
C GLY A 132 -4.72 2.85 5.06
N ARG A 133 -5.87 3.31 4.61
CA ARG A 133 -6.02 4.64 3.99
C ARG A 133 -6.04 5.77 5.01
N GLU A 134 -6.82 5.64 6.07
CA GLU A 134 -7.07 6.73 7.01
C GLU A 134 -5.94 6.92 8.03
N LEU A 135 -5.31 5.84 8.51
CA LEU A 135 -4.25 5.94 9.51
C LEU A 135 -2.85 5.94 8.91
N PHE A 136 -2.64 5.16 7.85
CA PHE A 136 -1.29 4.93 7.31
C PHE A 136 -1.06 5.59 5.95
N GLY A 137 -2.11 6.09 5.29
CA GLY A 137 -2.00 6.74 3.97
C GLY A 137 -1.65 5.78 2.84
N TYR A 138 -1.89 4.48 3.00
CA TYR A 138 -1.62 3.48 1.98
C TYR A 138 -2.65 3.53 0.84
N PRO A 139 -2.24 3.35 -0.42
CA PRO A 139 -3.16 3.33 -1.56
C PRO A 139 -3.89 1.98 -1.67
N LYS A 140 -4.70 1.64 -0.65
CA LYS A 140 -5.45 0.38 -0.61
C LYS A 140 -6.74 0.44 -1.44
N TYR A 141 -7.06 -0.69 -2.11
CA TYR A 141 -8.25 -0.92 -2.93
C TYR A 141 -8.85 -2.29 -2.58
N LEU A 142 -10.16 -2.45 -2.74
CA LEU A 142 -10.80 -3.75 -2.58
C LEU A 142 -10.55 -4.63 -3.81
N CYS A 143 -10.44 -5.95 -3.56
CA CYS A 143 -10.27 -6.95 -4.60
C CYS A 143 -11.01 -8.25 -4.28
N GLU A 144 -11.11 -9.09 -5.30
CA GLU A 144 -11.31 -10.53 -5.18
C GLU A 144 -9.98 -11.21 -5.50
N TYR A 145 -9.71 -12.36 -4.93
CA TYR A 145 -8.40 -13.00 -5.05
C TYR A 145 -8.46 -14.53 -5.06
N GLU A 146 -7.40 -15.13 -5.57
CA GLU A 146 -7.07 -16.54 -5.39
C GLU A 146 -5.65 -16.64 -4.84
N ILE A 147 -5.50 -17.26 -3.67
CA ILE A 147 -4.21 -17.62 -3.10
C ILE A 147 -4.30 -19.10 -2.73
N PRO A 148 -3.40 -19.95 -3.27
CA PRO A 148 -3.46 -21.39 -3.01
C PRO A 148 -3.19 -21.69 -1.55
N ALA A 149 -3.61 -22.87 -1.09
CA ALA A 149 -3.18 -23.39 0.21
C ALA A 149 -1.67 -23.73 0.15
N ALA A 150 -1.00 -23.65 1.30
CA ALA A 150 0.41 -24.01 1.40
C ALA A 150 0.66 -25.44 0.88
N GLY A 151 1.67 -25.58 0.00
CA GLY A 151 2.03 -26.87 -0.59
C GLY A 151 1.14 -27.35 -1.72
N SER A 152 0.16 -26.56 -2.19
CA SER A 152 -0.65 -26.93 -3.36
C SER A 152 0.10 -26.74 -4.67
N GLU A 153 -0.23 -27.61 -5.66
CA GLU A 153 0.30 -27.54 -7.03
C GLU A 153 -0.87 -27.61 -8.03
N PRO A 154 -0.87 -26.83 -9.12
CA PRO A 154 0.11 -25.80 -9.43
C PRO A 154 -0.07 -24.53 -8.56
N LEU A 155 1.01 -23.81 -8.31
CA LEU A 155 0.96 -22.54 -7.60
C LEU A 155 0.35 -21.47 -8.50
N ARG A 156 -0.91 -21.12 -8.23
CA ARG A 156 -1.64 -20.10 -8.98
C ARG A 156 -2.18 -19.05 -8.01
N CYS A 157 -1.82 -17.79 -8.25
CA CYS A 157 -2.39 -16.64 -7.56
C CYS A 157 -3.11 -15.76 -8.57
N ALA A 158 -4.22 -15.16 -8.17
CA ALA A 158 -4.96 -14.21 -8.98
C ALA A 158 -5.51 -13.06 -8.14
N VAL A 159 -5.68 -11.90 -8.76
CA VAL A 159 -6.32 -10.72 -8.18
C VAL A 159 -7.23 -10.08 -9.21
N ALA A 160 -8.46 -9.77 -8.80
CA ALA A 160 -9.41 -8.98 -9.58
C ALA A 160 -9.75 -7.71 -8.79
N ALA A 161 -9.24 -6.57 -9.25
CA ALA A 161 -9.44 -5.29 -8.59
C ALA A 161 -10.78 -4.68 -9.01
N LYS A 162 -11.56 -4.18 -8.04
CA LYS A 162 -12.78 -3.41 -8.30
C LYS A 162 -12.43 -1.97 -8.64
N GLY A 163 -12.97 -1.44 -9.71
CA GLY A 163 -12.69 -0.09 -10.16
C GLY A 163 -13.73 0.46 -11.11
N PHE A 164 -13.54 1.71 -11.55
CA PHE A 164 -14.36 2.38 -12.53
C PHE A 164 -13.54 2.63 -13.78
N GLN A 165 -14.06 2.25 -14.94
CA GLN A 165 -13.42 2.56 -16.22
C GLN A 165 -13.53 4.05 -16.56
N HIS A 166 -14.65 4.65 -16.20
CA HIS A 166 -14.97 6.02 -16.52
C HIS A 166 -15.90 6.59 -15.45
N PHE A 167 -15.66 7.82 -15.01
CA PHE A 167 -16.52 8.42 -14.01
C PHE A 167 -17.61 9.27 -14.68
N SER A 168 -18.82 8.75 -14.71
CA SER A 168 -20.03 9.41 -15.24
C SER A 168 -21.25 8.88 -14.47
N PRO A 169 -22.45 9.48 -14.62
CA PRO A 169 -23.67 8.94 -14.01
C PRO A 169 -24.01 7.51 -14.42
N GLU A 170 -23.54 7.10 -15.59
CA GLU A 170 -23.74 5.75 -16.14
C GLU A 170 -22.63 4.76 -15.76
N THR A 171 -21.61 5.22 -15.04
CA THR A 171 -20.46 4.39 -14.64
C THR A 171 -20.92 3.21 -13.81
N LYS A 172 -20.52 2.01 -14.23
CA LYS A 172 -20.74 0.77 -13.50
C LYS A 172 -19.43 0.28 -12.91
N LEU A 173 -19.52 -0.41 -11.77
CA LEU A 173 -18.37 -1.08 -11.20
C LEU A 173 -17.84 -2.11 -12.19
N ALA A 174 -16.53 -2.03 -12.50
CA ALA A 174 -15.81 -3.01 -13.31
C ALA A 174 -14.95 -3.91 -12.40
N LEU A 175 -14.86 -5.17 -12.75
CA LEU A 175 -13.97 -6.17 -12.14
C LEU A 175 -12.76 -6.38 -13.05
#